data_abb39488a29a08dcff0341f4a12de2a1
#
_entry.id   abb39488a29a08dcff0341f4a12de2a1
#
_cell.length_a   1.000
_cell.length_b   1.000
_cell.length_c   1.000
_cell.angle_alpha   90.00
_cell.angle_beta   90.00
_cell.angle_gamma   90.00
#
_symmetry.space_group_name_H-M   'P 1'
#
loop_
_entity.id
_entity.type
_entity.pdbx_description
1 polymer ?
#
loop_
_entity_poly.entity_id
_entity_poly.type
_entity_poly.pdbx_seq_one_letter_code
_entity_poly.pdbx_strand_id
1 'polypeptide(L)'
;MSRVLFSPIGGTDPIRYLYDGSMLHICRHYQPDKVILYLSSEMVEKHREDNRYVRTLNMLGDSIGHTFDIKVIENEELIDVQKYDVYYEIFRQEIKNISDNLSSGDELIVNMASGTPAMKSALLILATLSEYKFIPIQVNSPQKKMNSEIEDRNNYDVELNWELNQDNLPDSENRCEEVKCMNLIKLLKIDLIKKFIRKYDYSAAFELGKELKDDISVDAYNMLEIANNRLKLNYKEISKITSNNKYDIYPIKDAGNMKLFEYACVLEIKLKKEEYSDFIRGITPLIVDIFEQILKTKMNINVELLCDIRNGVKIWNIGKLKNNDIFDILNNSYIKKGGIKEGPVYSHALAHIIRAKSNDNKLKSKVDEIVNVEQNILNLAANQIV
;
A
#
# COMPACT_ATOMS: atom_id res chain seq x y z
N MET A 1 -22.68 20.41 13.92
CA MET A 1 -21.90 19.99 12.74
C MET A 1 -21.61 21.26 11.98
N SER A 2 -20.42 21.78 12.11
CA SER A 2 -20.00 23.02 11.43
C SER A 2 -19.30 22.68 10.13
N ARG A 3 -19.47 23.55 9.10
CA ARG A 3 -18.78 23.43 7.82
C ARG A 3 -17.80 24.56 7.64
N VAL A 4 -16.57 24.22 7.30
CA VAL A 4 -15.51 25.19 6.99
C VAL A 4 -15.14 25.05 5.53
N LEU A 5 -15.16 26.16 4.79
CA LEU A 5 -14.67 26.22 3.42
C LEU A 5 -13.26 26.82 3.40
N PHE A 6 -12.30 26.09 2.80
CA PHE A 6 -11.02 26.67 2.38
C PHE A 6 -11.05 26.90 0.87
N SER A 7 -10.83 28.14 0.45
CA SER A 7 -10.90 28.54 -0.96
C SER A 7 -9.71 29.40 -1.36
N PRO A 8 -8.78 28.91 -2.17
CA PRO A 8 -7.91 29.80 -2.95
C PRO A 8 -8.78 30.67 -3.85
N ILE A 9 -8.37 31.90 -4.07
CA ILE A 9 -9.07 32.85 -4.91
C ILE A 9 -8.36 33.01 -6.26
N GLY A 10 -9.14 33.04 -7.31
CA GLY A 10 -8.63 33.21 -8.68
C GLY A 10 -9.34 34.31 -9.46
N GLY A 11 -8.91 34.53 -10.67
CA GLY A 11 -9.42 35.62 -11.52
C GLY A 11 -10.88 35.47 -11.98
N THR A 12 -11.58 34.40 -11.59
CA THR A 12 -13.02 34.21 -11.87
C THR A 12 -13.89 34.48 -10.65
N ASP A 13 -13.28 34.75 -9.49
CA ASP A 13 -14.01 35.08 -8.27
C ASP A 13 -14.11 36.61 -8.11
N PRO A 14 -15.16 37.13 -7.47
CA PRO A 14 -16.34 36.40 -6.95
C PRO A 14 -17.42 36.13 -8.01
N ILE A 15 -17.56 36.97 -9.02
CA ILE A 15 -18.55 36.87 -10.12
C ILE A 15 -17.84 37.15 -11.43
N ARG A 16 -18.08 36.34 -12.44
CA ARG A 16 -17.56 36.53 -13.78
C ARG A 16 -18.56 36.11 -14.85
N TYR A 17 -18.67 36.90 -15.92
CA TYR A 17 -19.64 36.68 -17.00
C TYR A 17 -21.09 36.50 -16.49
N LEU A 18 -21.45 37.27 -15.48
CA LEU A 18 -22.77 37.24 -14.83
C LEU A 18 -23.11 35.92 -14.13
N TYR A 19 -22.11 35.13 -13.71
CA TYR A 19 -22.28 33.91 -12.93
C TYR A 19 -21.33 33.90 -11.74
N ASP A 20 -21.75 33.21 -10.68
CA ASP A 20 -20.89 32.96 -9.53
C ASP A 20 -19.54 32.37 -9.94
N GLY A 21 -18.45 32.92 -9.44
CA GLY A 21 -17.17 32.23 -9.34
C GLY A 21 -17.27 31.03 -8.39
N SER A 22 -16.30 30.15 -8.45
CA SER A 22 -16.39 28.88 -7.71
C SER A 22 -16.52 29.07 -6.20
N MET A 23 -15.82 30.04 -5.62
CA MET A 23 -15.92 30.35 -4.19
C MET A 23 -17.34 30.71 -3.79
N LEU A 24 -17.95 31.67 -4.51
CA LEU A 24 -19.30 32.14 -4.22
C LEU A 24 -20.35 31.04 -4.44
N HIS A 25 -20.20 30.27 -5.51
CA HIS A 25 -21.11 29.17 -5.85
C HIS A 25 -21.10 28.05 -4.80
N ILE A 26 -19.94 27.69 -4.28
CA ILE A 26 -19.83 26.73 -3.17
C ILE A 26 -20.51 27.30 -1.91
N CYS A 27 -20.29 28.59 -1.58
CA CYS A 27 -20.92 29.20 -0.43
C CYS A 27 -22.45 29.22 -0.56
N ARG A 28 -23.00 29.46 -1.76
CA ARG A 28 -24.43 29.42 -2.03
C ARG A 28 -25.08 28.07 -1.73
N HIS A 29 -24.44 26.99 -2.16
CA HIS A 29 -25.03 25.65 -2.11
C HIS A 29 -24.68 24.84 -0.85
N TYR A 30 -23.49 25.05 -0.28
CA TYR A 30 -23.03 24.33 0.91
C TYR A 30 -23.23 25.10 2.21
N GLN A 31 -23.41 26.45 2.14
CA GLN A 31 -23.63 27.34 3.27
C GLN A 31 -22.67 27.07 4.45
N PRO A 32 -21.33 27.14 4.23
CA PRO A 32 -20.39 26.91 5.31
C PRO A 32 -20.52 27.98 6.40
N ASP A 33 -20.36 27.57 7.66
CA ASP A 33 -20.36 28.51 8.80
C ASP A 33 -19.13 29.42 8.76
N LYS A 34 -18.00 28.86 8.29
CA LYS A 34 -16.74 29.59 8.17
C LYS A 34 -16.16 29.50 6.77
N VAL A 35 -15.71 30.63 6.25
CA VAL A 35 -15.08 30.74 4.93
C VAL A 35 -13.66 31.29 5.09
N ILE A 36 -12.67 30.51 4.66
CA ILE A 36 -11.26 30.89 4.68
C ILE A 36 -10.81 31.14 3.24
N LEU A 37 -10.57 32.41 2.92
CA LEU A 37 -10.12 32.85 1.60
C LEU A 37 -8.61 32.97 1.58
N TYR A 38 -7.94 32.30 0.62
CA TYR A 38 -6.51 32.46 0.40
C TYR A 38 -6.25 33.31 -0.84
N LEU A 39 -5.62 34.47 -0.66
CA LEU A 39 -5.33 35.44 -1.71
C LEU A 39 -3.82 35.46 -2.01
N SER A 40 -3.48 35.29 -3.29
CA SER A 40 -2.13 35.59 -3.81
C SER A 40 -1.99 37.11 -4.07
N SER A 41 -0.78 37.59 -4.29
CA SER A 41 -0.45 39.01 -4.45
C SER A 41 -1.44 39.78 -5.32
N GLU A 42 -1.71 39.33 -6.56
CA GLU A 42 -2.69 39.98 -7.47
C GLU A 42 -4.10 40.03 -6.88
N MET A 43 -4.51 38.98 -6.17
CA MET A 43 -5.86 38.93 -5.55
C MET A 43 -5.96 39.80 -4.31
N VAL A 44 -4.86 39.98 -3.59
CA VAL A 44 -4.77 40.93 -2.47
C VAL A 44 -4.96 42.38 -2.94
N GLU A 45 -4.26 42.76 -4.03
CA GLU A 45 -4.43 44.12 -4.63
C GLU A 45 -5.88 44.36 -4.97
N LYS A 46 -6.55 43.48 -5.71
CA LYS A 46 -7.96 43.58 -6.07
C LYS A 46 -8.89 43.61 -4.85
N HIS A 47 -8.55 42.84 -3.82
CA HIS A 47 -9.35 42.86 -2.58
C HIS A 47 -9.27 44.17 -1.85
N ARG A 48 -8.11 44.81 -1.84
CA ARG A 48 -7.86 46.09 -1.18
C ARG A 48 -8.52 47.28 -1.91
N GLU A 49 -8.73 47.18 -3.21
CA GLU A 49 -9.39 48.21 -4.01
C GLU A 49 -10.87 48.37 -3.60
N ASP A 50 -11.64 47.29 -3.48
CA ASP A 50 -13.09 47.34 -3.35
C ASP A 50 -13.67 46.32 -2.36
N ASN A 51 -12.84 45.54 -1.69
CA ASN A 51 -13.25 44.48 -0.76
C ASN A 51 -14.20 43.45 -1.40
N ARG A 52 -14.07 43.20 -2.72
CA ARG A 52 -15.02 42.46 -3.56
C ARG A 52 -15.42 41.10 -3.01
N TYR A 53 -14.48 40.32 -2.48
CA TYR A 53 -14.74 38.94 -2.04
C TYR A 53 -15.63 38.94 -0.78
N VAL A 54 -15.29 39.74 0.23
CA VAL A 54 -16.05 39.82 1.49
C VAL A 54 -17.41 40.50 1.26
N ARG A 55 -17.45 41.59 0.48
CA ARG A 55 -18.71 42.27 0.16
C ARG A 55 -19.69 41.34 -0.55
N THR A 56 -19.26 40.60 -1.56
CA THR A 56 -20.14 39.68 -2.31
C THR A 56 -20.63 38.52 -1.43
N LEU A 57 -19.76 38.00 -0.52
CA LEU A 57 -20.17 36.98 0.45
C LEU A 57 -21.23 37.51 1.42
N ASN A 58 -21.10 38.77 1.89
CA ASN A 58 -22.12 39.39 2.74
C ASN A 58 -23.45 39.57 1.99
N MET A 59 -23.39 40.04 0.74
CA MET A 59 -24.59 40.14 -0.11
C MET A 59 -25.28 38.79 -0.33
N LEU A 60 -24.47 37.72 -0.52
CA LEU A 60 -25.01 36.37 -0.60
C LEU A 60 -25.65 35.95 0.73
N GLY A 61 -24.97 36.19 1.85
CA GLY A 61 -25.49 35.89 3.19
C GLY A 61 -26.83 36.55 3.46
N ASP A 62 -26.93 37.85 3.15
CA ASP A 62 -28.18 38.62 3.28
C ASP A 62 -29.31 38.05 2.39
N SER A 63 -28.97 37.62 1.17
CA SER A 63 -29.96 37.09 0.21
C SER A 63 -30.50 35.70 0.61
N ILE A 64 -29.69 34.86 1.25
CA ILE A 64 -30.10 33.49 1.63
C ILE A 64 -30.39 33.34 3.14
N GLY A 65 -30.27 34.43 3.92
CA GLY A 65 -30.50 34.41 5.37
C GLY A 65 -29.43 33.61 6.15
N HIS A 66 -28.17 33.62 5.69
CA HIS A 66 -27.04 32.91 6.32
C HIS A 66 -25.89 33.89 6.63
N THR A 67 -25.17 33.67 7.74
CA THR A 67 -24.02 34.49 8.12
C THR A 67 -22.74 33.69 7.98
N PHE A 68 -21.80 34.21 7.21
CA PHE A 68 -20.46 33.58 7.04
C PHE A 68 -19.46 34.21 8.00
N ASP A 69 -18.74 33.38 8.79
CA ASP A 69 -17.50 33.81 9.51
C ASP A 69 -16.37 33.84 8.47
N ILE A 70 -15.96 35.03 8.01
CA ILE A 70 -14.99 35.15 6.90
C ILE A 70 -13.63 35.49 7.45
N LYS A 71 -12.64 34.61 7.13
CA LYS A 71 -11.20 34.82 7.37
C LYS A 71 -10.48 34.99 6.04
N VAL A 72 -9.74 36.07 5.88
CA VAL A 72 -8.89 36.31 4.71
C VAL A 72 -7.43 36.05 5.08
N ILE A 73 -6.74 35.25 4.30
CA ILE A 73 -5.30 34.98 4.37
C ILE A 73 -4.66 35.66 3.18
N GLU A 74 -3.92 36.73 3.42
CA GLU A 74 -3.21 37.49 2.42
C GLU A 74 -1.76 37.00 2.31
N ASN A 75 -1.31 36.63 1.12
CA ASN A 75 0.07 36.24 0.84
C ASN A 75 0.65 37.16 -0.28
N GLU A 76 1.20 38.29 0.16
CA GLU A 76 1.76 39.33 -0.72
C GLU A 76 3.14 38.96 -1.27
N GLU A 77 3.93 38.16 -0.52
CA GLU A 77 5.31 37.83 -0.87
C GLU A 77 5.40 36.83 -2.02
N LEU A 78 4.31 36.15 -2.32
CA LEU A 78 4.28 35.08 -3.31
C LEU A 78 3.96 35.62 -4.70
N ILE A 79 4.99 36.21 -5.34
CA ILE A 79 4.93 36.74 -6.70
C ILE A 79 4.97 35.59 -7.72
N ASP A 80 5.73 34.53 -7.45
CA ASP A 80 5.90 33.36 -8.32
C ASP A 80 4.76 32.34 -8.19
N VAL A 81 3.57 32.73 -8.60
CA VAL A 81 2.33 31.90 -8.53
C VAL A 81 2.38 30.61 -9.39
N GLN A 82 3.51 30.31 -10.02
CA GLN A 82 3.71 29.15 -10.89
C GLN A 82 4.44 27.98 -10.21
N LYS A 83 5.00 28.18 -9.00
CA LYS A 83 5.79 27.16 -8.31
C LYS A 83 4.91 26.17 -7.57
N TYR A 84 4.81 24.93 -8.08
CA TYR A 84 3.95 23.86 -7.53
C TYR A 84 4.30 23.48 -6.08
N ASP A 85 5.57 23.26 -5.79
CA ASP A 85 6.04 22.78 -4.48
C ASP A 85 5.76 23.78 -3.35
N VAL A 86 5.80 25.07 -3.66
CA VAL A 86 5.52 26.14 -2.68
C VAL A 86 4.07 26.07 -2.22
N TYR A 87 3.11 25.93 -3.15
CA TYR A 87 1.69 25.83 -2.81
C TYR A 87 1.35 24.52 -2.09
N TYR A 88 2.06 23.42 -2.41
CA TYR A 88 1.84 22.18 -1.69
C TYR A 88 2.12 22.35 -0.19
N GLU A 89 3.26 22.92 0.20
CA GLU A 89 3.60 23.11 1.60
C GLU A 89 2.68 24.12 2.30
N ILE A 90 2.36 25.25 1.64
CA ILE A 90 1.45 26.25 2.19
C ILE A 90 0.07 25.64 2.45
N PHE A 91 -0.51 24.98 1.44
CA PHE A 91 -1.87 24.43 1.58
C PHE A 91 -1.90 23.21 2.51
N ARG A 92 -0.84 22.41 2.55
CA ARG A 92 -0.71 21.34 3.52
C ARG A 92 -0.75 21.89 4.96
N GLN A 93 -0.02 22.97 5.22
CA GLN A 93 -0.01 23.60 6.52
C GLN A 93 -1.35 24.26 6.89
N GLU A 94 -2.01 24.95 5.95
CA GLU A 94 -3.32 25.56 6.18
C GLU A 94 -4.41 24.50 6.41
N ILE A 95 -4.46 23.46 5.58
CA ILE A 95 -5.39 22.33 5.76
C ILE A 95 -5.17 21.63 7.09
N LYS A 96 -3.90 21.41 7.49
CA LYS A 96 -3.55 20.89 8.81
C LYS A 96 -4.09 21.78 9.92
N ASN A 97 -3.77 23.08 9.89
CA ASN A 97 -4.21 24.05 10.90
C ASN A 97 -5.74 24.07 11.03
N ILE A 98 -6.45 23.98 9.92
CA ILE A 98 -7.92 23.93 9.92
C ILE A 98 -8.38 22.60 10.54
N SER A 99 -7.84 21.47 10.09
CA SER A 99 -8.22 20.14 10.55
C SER A 99 -7.96 19.93 12.05
N ASP A 100 -6.85 20.46 12.57
CA ASP A 100 -6.51 20.38 13.99
C ASP A 100 -7.48 21.17 14.90
N ASN A 101 -8.22 22.15 14.33
CA ASN A 101 -9.20 22.96 15.02
C ASN A 101 -10.66 22.52 14.78
N LEU A 102 -10.90 21.49 13.97
CA LEU A 102 -12.25 20.95 13.75
C LEU A 102 -12.66 20.04 14.91
N SER A 103 -13.91 20.12 15.31
CA SER A 103 -14.53 19.20 16.27
C SER A 103 -14.98 17.92 15.59
N SER A 104 -15.19 16.87 16.37
CA SER A 104 -15.72 15.60 15.83
C SER A 104 -17.10 15.82 15.19
N GLY A 105 -17.19 15.55 13.90
CA GLY A 105 -18.40 15.73 13.11
C GLY A 105 -18.44 16.99 12.24
N ASP A 106 -17.45 17.89 12.36
CA ASP A 106 -17.32 19.03 11.47
C ASP A 106 -16.71 18.62 10.12
N GLU A 107 -17.05 19.35 9.06
CA GLU A 107 -16.61 19.07 7.69
C GLU A 107 -15.72 20.19 7.15
N LEU A 108 -14.58 19.81 6.57
CA LEU A 108 -13.75 20.72 5.77
C LEU A 108 -14.08 20.54 4.29
N ILE A 109 -14.51 21.59 3.65
CA ILE A 109 -14.73 21.67 2.19
C ILE A 109 -13.56 22.44 1.58
N VAL A 110 -13.01 21.95 0.47
CA VAL A 110 -11.91 22.61 -0.23
C VAL A 110 -12.31 22.89 -1.67
N ASN A 111 -12.20 24.16 -2.06
CA ASN A 111 -12.47 24.59 -3.43
C ASN A 111 -11.32 24.20 -4.38
N MET A 112 -11.58 23.24 -5.27
CA MET A 112 -10.63 22.74 -6.26
C MET A 112 -10.68 23.50 -7.60
N ALA A 113 -11.67 24.38 -7.80
CA ALA A 113 -11.94 25.02 -9.09
C ALA A 113 -11.28 26.39 -9.23
N SER A 114 -10.89 27.06 -8.14
CA SER A 114 -10.31 28.39 -8.15
C SER A 114 -8.80 28.39 -7.90
N GLY A 115 -8.15 29.51 -8.13
CA GLY A 115 -6.71 29.70 -8.03
C GLY A 115 -5.96 29.38 -9.32
N THR A 116 -4.63 29.48 -9.24
CA THR A 116 -3.73 29.18 -10.35
C THR A 116 -3.64 27.68 -10.64
N PRO A 117 -3.12 27.24 -11.80
CA PRO A 117 -2.87 25.83 -12.08
C PRO A 117 -1.99 25.16 -11.03
N ALA A 118 -1.00 25.86 -10.48
CA ALA A 118 -0.13 25.35 -9.42
C ALA A 118 -0.90 25.09 -8.11
N MET A 119 -1.78 26.02 -7.70
CA MET A 119 -2.66 25.86 -6.56
C MET A 119 -3.59 24.66 -6.72
N LYS A 120 -4.24 24.54 -7.87
CA LYS A 120 -5.16 23.41 -8.17
C LYS A 120 -4.44 22.08 -8.15
N SER A 121 -3.21 22.01 -8.68
CA SER A 121 -2.39 20.78 -8.65
C SER A 121 -1.95 20.41 -7.24
N ALA A 122 -1.56 21.39 -6.42
CA ALA A 122 -1.23 21.16 -5.02
C ALA A 122 -2.42 20.59 -4.24
N LEU A 123 -3.60 21.18 -4.41
CA LEU A 123 -4.83 20.67 -3.79
C LEU A 123 -5.21 19.28 -4.28
N LEU A 124 -5.01 18.97 -5.57
CA LEU A 124 -5.26 17.64 -6.13
C LEU A 124 -4.35 16.58 -5.48
N ILE A 125 -3.06 16.90 -5.30
CA ILE A 125 -2.11 16.04 -4.61
C ILE A 125 -2.55 15.84 -3.15
N LEU A 126 -2.92 16.91 -2.44
CA LEU A 126 -3.41 16.83 -1.06
C LEU A 126 -4.70 16.00 -0.95
N ALA A 127 -5.65 16.16 -1.86
CA ALA A 127 -6.88 15.36 -1.89
C ALA A 127 -6.62 13.87 -2.13
N THR A 128 -5.51 13.53 -2.77
CA THR A 128 -5.16 12.16 -3.15
C THR A 128 -4.27 11.46 -2.11
N LEU A 129 -3.31 12.18 -1.52
CA LEU A 129 -2.22 11.62 -0.73
C LEU A 129 -2.20 12.10 0.73
N SER A 130 -2.98 13.13 1.07
CA SER A 130 -2.98 13.69 2.42
C SER A 130 -3.63 12.74 3.44
N GLU A 131 -3.10 12.75 4.63
CA GLU A 131 -3.70 12.14 5.83
C GLU A 131 -4.89 12.95 6.39
N TYR A 132 -5.04 14.22 5.96
CA TYR A 132 -6.15 15.08 6.35
C TYR A 132 -7.35 14.86 5.44
N LYS A 133 -8.50 14.56 6.05
CA LYS A 133 -9.75 14.33 5.31
C LYS A 133 -10.45 15.65 5.06
N PHE A 134 -10.79 15.92 3.80
CA PHE A 134 -11.63 17.02 3.39
C PHE A 134 -12.48 16.64 2.17
N ILE A 135 -13.51 17.41 1.88
CA ILE A 135 -14.39 17.21 0.74
C ILE A 135 -13.93 18.15 -0.39
N PRO A 136 -13.25 17.63 -1.41
CA PRO A 136 -12.79 18.44 -2.54
C PRO A 136 -13.94 18.72 -3.49
N ILE A 137 -14.27 19.99 -3.70
CA ILE A 137 -15.36 20.43 -4.57
C ILE A 137 -14.82 21.17 -5.79
N GLN A 138 -15.25 20.75 -6.97
CA GLN A 138 -15.12 21.54 -8.20
C GLN A 138 -16.46 22.16 -8.56
N VAL A 139 -16.41 23.27 -9.31
CA VAL A 139 -17.58 23.93 -9.86
C VAL A 139 -17.46 23.97 -11.38
N ASN A 140 -18.43 23.40 -12.06
CA ASN A 140 -18.45 23.35 -13.51
C ASN A 140 -18.79 24.73 -14.11
N SER A 141 -18.18 25.05 -15.26
CA SER A 141 -18.49 26.28 -15.97
C SER A 141 -19.93 26.27 -16.49
N PRO A 142 -20.69 27.38 -16.33
CA PRO A 142 -22.08 27.45 -16.78
C PRO A 142 -22.23 27.41 -18.31
N GLN A 143 -21.19 27.80 -19.07
CA GLN A 143 -21.20 27.79 -20.54
C GLN A 143 -19.88 27.24 -21.10
N LYS A 144 -19.94 26.48 -22.19
CA LYS A 144 -18.79 25.87 -22.86
C LYS A 144 -17.77 26.86 -23.47
N LYS A 145 -18.09 28.16 -23.56
CA LYS A 145 -17.28 29.20 -24.24
C LYS A 145 -16.70 30.28 -23.33
N MET A 146 -16.77 30.14 -22.01
CA MET A 146 -16.35 31.21 -21.09
C MET A 146 -14.87 31.57 -21.10
N ASN A 147 -14.00 30.79 -21.77
CA ASN A 147 -12.57 31.08 -21.84
C ASN A 147 -12.16 31.93 -23.05
N SER A 148 -13.08 32.36 -23.88
CA SER A 148 -12.80 33.05 -25.18
C SER A 148 -13.03 34.54 -25.18
N GLU A 149 -13.64 35.13 -24.16
CA GLU A 149 -13.92 36.59 -24.11
C GLU A 149 -12.96 37.31 -23.15
N ILE A 150 -12.37 38.39 -23.63
CA ILE A 150 -11.51 39.29 -22.85
C ILE A 150 -12.42 40.29 -22.18
N GLU A 151 -12.67 40.13 -20.89
CA GLU A 151 -13.36 41.11 -20.06
C GLU A 151 -12.39 42.21 -19.63
N ASP A 152 -12.84 43.47 -19.62
CA ASP A 152 -12.04 44.58 -19.10
C ASP A 152 -11.90 44.43 -17.58
N ARG A 153 -10.73 43.95 -17.13
CA ARG A 153 -10.45 43.63 -15.73
C ARG A 153 -10.27 44.86 -14.83
N ASN A 154 -10.21 46.04 -15.44
CA ASN A 154 -9.84 47.28 -14.74
C ASN A 154 -11.05 48.03 -14.18
N ASN A 155 -12.29 47.60 -14.48
CA ASN A 155 -13.53 48.29 -14.08
C ASN A 155 -14.54 47.31 -13.44
N TYR A 156 -14.14 46.61 -12.36
CA TYR A 156 -15.02 45.68 -11.67
C TYR A 156 -15.96 46.43 -10.72
N ASP A 157 -17.26 46.43 -11.01
CA ASP A 157 -18.29 46.97 -10.15
C ASP A 157 -19.00 45.83 -9.39
N VAL A 158 -18.82 45.80 -8.07
CA VAL A 158 -19.31 44.72 -7.20
C VAL A 158 -20.83 44.64 -7.19
N GLU A 159 -21.50 45.81 -7.05
CA GLU A 159 -22.94 45.90 -6.99
C GLU A 159 -23.59 45.52 -8.31
N LEU A 160 -23.09 46.07 -9.42
CA LEU A 160 -23.61 45.77 -10.74
C LEU A 160 -23.46 44.28 -11.10
N ASN A 161 -22.29 43.68 -10.81
CA ASN A 161 -22.06 42.23 -11.04
C ASN A 161 -22.99 41.38 -10.18
N TRP A 162 -23.29 41.81 -8.94
CA TRP A 162 -24.21 41.10 -8.07
C TRP A 162 -25.66 41.18 -8.57
N GLU A 163 -26.11 42.36 -8.98
CA GLU A 163 -27.47 42.57 -9.51
C GLU A 163 -27.73 41.78 -10.80
N LEU A 164 -26.74 41.71 -11.68
CA LEU A 164 -26.85 41.03 -12.96
C LEU A 164 -26.57 39.52 -12.86
N ASN A 165 -26.19 39.00 -11.70
CA ASN A 165 -25.77 37.65 -11.50
C ASN A 165 -26.91 36.64 -11.75
N GLN A 166 -26.74 35.77 -12.74
CA GLN A 166 -27.71 34.76 -13.14
C GLN A 166 -27.94 33.68 -12.08
N ASP A 167 -26.93 33.43 -11.24
CA ASP A 167 -27.04 32.47 -10.12
C ASP A 167 -27.92 33.01 -8.96
N ASN A 168 -28.34 34.28 -9.01
CA ASN A 168 -29.35 34.82 -8.10
C ASN A 168 -30.79 34.48 -8.52
N LEU A 169 -31.01 33.93 -9.70
CA LEU A 169 -32.32 33.51 -10.18
C LEU A 169 -32.79 32.21 -9.50
N PRO A 170 -34.10 32.01 -9.28
CA PRO A 170 -34.63 30.83 -8.57
C PRO A 170 -34.39 29.49 -9.26
N ASP A 171 -34.12 29.48 -10.57
CA ASP A 171 -33.89 28.32 -11.41
C ASP A 171 -32.39 28.06 -11.70
N SER A 172 -31.50 28.72 -10.95
CA SER A 172 -30.03 28.49 -11.09
C SER A 172 -29.64 27.05 -10.72
N GLU A 173 -28.81 26.45 -11.57
CA GLU A 173 -28.34 25.06 -11.35
C GLU A 173 -27.19 24.99 -10.35
N ASN A 174 -27.22 23.98 -9.50
CA ASN A 174 -26.07 23.65 -8.69
C ASN A 174 -24.99 22.97 -9.56
N ARG A 175 -23.87 23.66 -9.77
CA ARG A 175 -22.74 23.22 -10.59
C ARG A 175 -21.58 22.58 -9.78
N CYS A 176 -21.80 22.41 -8.45
CA CYS A 176 -20.81 21.80 -7.58
C CYS A 176 -20.78 20.29 -7.76
N GLU A 177 -19.57 19.72 -7.87
CA GLU A 177 -19.33 18.29 -7.91
C GLU A 177 -18.17 17.91 -6.98
N GLU A 178 -18.32 16.82 -6.24
CA GLU A 178 -17.22 16.27 -5.44
C GLU A 178 -16.17 15.59 -6.31
N VAL A 179 -14.92 15.98 -6.14
CA VAL A 179 -13.78 15.42 -6.89
C VAL A 179 -13.28 14.16 -6.20
N LYS A 180 -13.67 13.00 -6.65
CA LYS A 180 -13.31 11.72 -6.00
C LYS A 180 -11.89 11.23 -6.27
N CYS A 181 -11.17 11.79 -7.24
CA CYS A 181 -9.79 11.38 -7.65
C CYS A 181 -9.57 9.87 -7.80
N MET A 182 -10.64 9.08 -7.98
CA MET A 182 -10.62 7.61 -7.90
C MET A 182 -9.61 6.98 -8.87
N ASN A 183 -9.52 7.49 -10.10
CA ASN A 183 -8.59 6.94 -11.09
C ASN A 183 -7.13 7.14 -10.70
N LEU A 184 -6.78 8.29 -10.11
CA LEU A 184 -5.41 8.57 -9.68
C LEU A 184 -5.03 7.70 -8.48
N ILE A 185 -5.91 7.60 -7.48
CA ILE A 185 -5.72 6.73 -6.30
C ILE A 185 -5.55 5.27 -6.72
N LYS A 186 -6.39 4.80 -7.65
CA LYS A 186 -6.31 3.46 -8.23
C LYS A 186 -4.96 3.19 -8.89
N LEU A 187 -4.48 4.10 -9.75
CA LEU A 187 -3.19 3.97 -10.42
C LEU A 187 -2.02 3.92 -9.44
N LEU A 188 -2.03 4.77 -8.41
CA LEU A 188 -1.02 4.77 -7.36
C LEU A 188 -1.01 3.45 -6.56
N LYS A 189 -2.18 2.94 -6.19
CA LYS A 189 -2.30 1.64 -5.48
C LYS A 189 -1.82 0.48 -6.37
N ILE A 190 -2.16 0.47 -7.65
CA ILE A 190 -1.67 -0.54 -8.60
C ILE A 190 -0.13 -0.50 -8.71
N ASP A 191 0.47 0.69 -8.77
CA ASP A 191 1.93 0.81 -8.81
C ASP A 191 2.59 0.33 -7.51
N LEU A 192 1.99 0.62 -6.35
CA LEU A 192 2.43 0.09 -5.06
C LEU A 192 2.33 -1.44 -5.00
N ILE A 193 1.23 -2.04 -5.47
CA ILE A 193 1.10 -3.50 -5.57
C ILE A 193 2.25 -4.09 -6.40
N LYS A 194 2.56 -3.51 -7.58
CA LYS A 194 3.69 -3.94 -8.40
C LYS A 194 5.03 -3.83 -7.68
N LYS A 195 5.24 -2.77 -6.90
CA LYS A 195 6.46 -2.59 -6.09
C LYS A 195 6.57 -3.64 -4.99
N PHE A 196 5.48 -3.95 -4.28
CA PHE A 196 5.46 -5.00 -3.26
C PHE A 196 5.72 -6.39 -3.85
N ILE A 197 5.11 -6.72 -5.01
CA ILE A 197 5.38 -7.98 -5.71
C ILE A 197 6.87 -8.12 -6.05
N ARG A 198 7.51 -7.06 -6.58
CA ARG A 198 8.96 -7.07 -6.91
C ARG A 198 9.84 -7.24 -5.68
N LYS A 199 9.37 -6.83 -4.51
CA LYS A 199 10.06 -7.01 -3.21
C LYS A 199 9.65 -8.29 -2.49
N TYR A 200 8.90 -9.17 -3.13
CA TYR A 200 8.38 -10.40 -2.54
C TYR A 200 7.51 -10.18 -1.30
N ASP A 201 6.92 -8.99 -1.14
CA ASP A 201 5.97 -8.69 -0.08
C ASP A 201 4.52 -8.93 -0.57
N TYR A 202 4.20 -10.20 -0.73
CA TYR A 202 2.89 -10.60 -1.22
C TYR A 202 1.76 -10.32 -0.22
N SER A 203 2.08 -10.19 1.08
CA SER A 203 1.09 -9.83 2.08
C SER A 203 0.61 -8.39 1.91
N ALA A 204 1.54 -7.44 1.80
CA ALA A 204 1.20 -6.04 1.56
C ALA A 204 0.53 -5.84 0.19
N ALA A 205 1.00 -6.56 -0.85
CA ALA A 205 0.38 -6.54 -2.17
C ALA A 205 -1.08 -7.03 -2.14
N PHE A 206 -1.37 -8.09 -1.39
CA PHE A 206 -2.71 -8.64 -1.26
C PHE A 206 -3.65 -7.74 -0.46
N GLU A 207 -3.18 -7.13 0.65
CA GLU A 207 -4.00 -6.17 1.42
C GLU A 207 -4.43 -4.98 0.56
N LEU A 208 -3.53 -4.39 -0.22
CA LEU A 208 -3.93 -3.35 -1.20
C LEU A 208 -4.84 -3.90 -2.30
N GLY A 209 -4.63 -5.14 -2.72
CA GLY A 209 -5.48 -5.81 -3.70
C GLY A 209 -6.93 -5.95 -3.23
N LYS A 210 -7.17 -6.15 -1.94
CA LYS A 210 -8.53 -6.20 -1.37
C LYS A 210 -9.27 -4.88 -1.52
N GLU A 211 -8.57 -3.75 -1.37
CA GLU A 211 -9.15 -2.42 -1.54
C GLU A 211 -9.51 -2.11 -3.00
N LEU A 212 -8.88 -2.81 -3.95
CA LEU A 212 -9.09 -2.66 -5.38
C LEU A 212 -9.84 -3.85 -6.01
N LYS A 213 -10.52 -4.67 -5.20
CA LYS A 213 -11.14 -5.92 -5.67
C LYS A 213 -12.08 -5.73 -6.86
N ASP A 214 -12.85 -4.64 -6.86
CA ASP A 214 -13.80 -4.33 -7.93
C ASP A 214 -13.15 -3.63 -9.13
N ASP A 215 -11.89 -3.21 -8.98
CA ASP A 215 -11.15 -2.41 -9.95
C ASP A 215 -10.10 -3.20 -10.72
N ILE A 216 -9.72 -4.38 -10.25
CA ILE A 216 -8.75 -5.27 -10.89
C ILE A 216 -9.45 -6.53 -11.39
N SER A 217 -8.83 -7.23 -12.34
CA SER A 217 -9.41 -8.49 -12.84
C SER A 217 -9.47 -9.55 -11.73
N VAL A 218 -10.48 -10.40 -11.79
CA VAL A 218 -10.64 -11.54 -10.86
C VAL A 218 -9.39 -12.42 -10.86
N ASP A 219 -8.75 -12.60 -12.01
CA ASP A 219 -7.53 -13.39 -12.13
C ASP A 219 -6.36 -12.73 -11.41
N ALA A 220 -6.20 -11.41 -11.53
CA ALA A 220 -5.15 -10.68 -10.81
C ALA A 220 -5.37 -10.76 -9.29
N TYR A 221 -6.61 -10.59 -8.83
CA TYR A 221 -6.96 -10.73 -7.41
C TYR A 221 -6.63 -12.14 -6.89
N ASN A 222 -7.09 -13.19 -7.59
CA ASN A 222 -6.83 -14.57 -7.21
C ASN A 222 -5.32 -14.89 -7.18
N MET A 223 -4.54 -14.36 -8.13
CA MET A 223 -3.08 -14.55 -8.14
C MET A 223 -2.39 -13.89 -6.96
N LEU A 224 -2.84 -12.71 -6.52
CA LEU A 224 -2.33 -12.07 -5.31
C LEU A 224 -2.64 -12.90 -4.07
N GLU A 225 -3.86 -13.42 -3.97
CA GLU A 225 -4.30 -14.28 -2.87
C GLU A 225 -3.52 -15.60 -2.83
N ILE A 226 -3.33 -16.24 -3.99
CA ILE A 226 -2.50 -17.44 -4.12
C ILE A 226 -1.06 -17.17 -3.67
N ALA A 227 -0.44 -16.07 -4.15
CA ALA A 227 0.93 -15.72 -3.80
C ALA A 227 1.10 -15.49 -2.29
N ASN A 228 0.16 -14.78 -1.66
CA ASN A 228 0.15 -14.56 -0.20
C ASN A 228 -0.01 -15.88 0.57
N ASN A 229 -0.90 -16.78 0.13
CA ASN A 229 -1.11 -18.06 0.80
C ASN A 229 0.06 -19.05 0.56
N ARG A 230 0.72 -19.02 -0.61
CA ARG A 230 1.94 -19.80 -0.87
C ARG A 230 3.07 -19.39 0.07
N LEU A 231 3.30 -18.08 0.26
CA LEU A 231 4.31 -17.58 1.19
C LEU A 231 4.06 -18.05 2.64
N LYS A 232 2.78 -18.23 3.00
CA LYS A 232 2.35 -18.74 4.32
C LYS A 232 2.24 -20.27 4.37
N LEU A 233 2.53 -20.97 3.28
CA LEU A 233 2.35 -22.43 3.13
C LEU A 233 0.91 -22.89 3.46
N ASN A 234 -0.09 -22.05 3.20
CA ASN A 234 -1.49 -22.30 3.50
C ASN A 234 -2.19 -23.02 2.36
N TYR A 235 -1.85 -24.29 2.18
CA TYR A 235 -2.37 -25.14 1.08
C TYR A 235 -3.88 -25.28 1.06
N LYS A 236 -4.54 -25.21 2.23
CA LYS A 236 -5.99 -25.32 2.33
C LYS A 236 -6.71 -24.16 1.63
N GLU A 237 -6.26 -22.93 1.84
CA GLU A 237 -6.86 -21.77 1.17
C GLU A 237 -6.51 -21.75 -0.33
N ILE A 238 -5.30 -22.14 -0.70
CA ILE A 238 -4.91 -22.25 -2.10
C ILE A 238 -5.82 -23.25 -2.85
N SER A 239 -6.10 -24.41 -2.25
CA SER A 239 -6.95 -25.43 -2.88
C SER A 239 -8.37 -24.95 -3.14
N LYS A 240 -8.93 -24.06 -2.31
CA LYS A 240 -10.26 -23.45 -2.56
C LYS A 240 -10.27 -22.59 -3.82
N ILE A 241 -9.20 -21.78 -4.01
CA ILE A 241 -9.09 -20.88 -5.17
C ILE A 241 -8.83 -21.66 -6.45
N THR A 242 -8.06 -22.75 -6.35
CA THR A 242 -7.64 -23.55 -7.50
C THR A 242 -8.57 -24.73 -7.82
N SER A 243 -9.68 -24.87 -7.09
CA SER A 243 -10.62 -26.01 -7.21
C SER A 243 -11.12 -26.26 -8.63
N ASN A 244 -11.18 -25.25 -9.49
CA ASN A 244 -11.65 -25.32 -10.87
C ASN A 244 -10.53 -25.63 -11.89
N ASN A 245 -9.34 -26.06 -11.45
CA ASN A 245 -8.16 -26.35 -12.29
C ASN A 245 -7.72 -25.21 -13.25
N LYS A 246 -8.20 -23.99 -13.02
CA LYS A 246 -7.86 -22.82 -13.84
C LYS A 246 -6.41 -22.39 -13.69
N TYR A 247 -5.82 -22.63 -12.52
CA TYR A 247 -4.45 -22.19 -12.20
C TYR A 247 -3.55 -23.40 -11.94
N ASP A 248 -2.53 -23.58 -12.78
CA ASP A 248 -1.48 -24.57 -12.57
C ASP A 248 -0.31 -23.90 -11.84
N ILE A 249 -0.39 -23.84 -10.51
CA ILE A 249 0.54 -23.09 -9.66
C ILE A 249 1.66 -23.94 -9.08
N TYR A 250 1.50 -25.26 -9.02
CA TYR A 250 2.51 -26.16 -8.44
C TYR A 250 3.31 -26.87 -9.55
N PRO A 251 4.62 -26.57 -9.66
CA PRO A 251 5.47 -27.25 -10.66
C PRO A 251 5.69 -28.74 -10.32
N ILE A 252 5.54 -29.11 -9.04
CA ILE A 252 5.66 -30.49 -8.58
C ILE A 252 4.29 -31.00 -8.16
N LYS A 253 3.85 -32.12 -8.74
CA LYS A 253 2.49 -32.67 -8.51
C LYS A 253 2.44 -33.70 -7.39
N ASP A 254 3.55 -34.37 -7.07
CA ASP A 254 3.65 -35.27 -5.93
C ASP A 254 3.53 -34.50 -4.62
N ALA A 255 2.58 -34.90 -3.79
CA ALA A 255 2.21 -34.13 -2.58
C ALA A 255 3.36 -33.98 -1.56
N GLY A 256 4.22 -34.98 -1.43
CA GLY A 256 5.36 -34.92 -0.51
C GLY A 256 6.45 -33.99 -1.02
N ASN A 257 6.86 -34.19 -2.25
CA ASN A 257 7.90 -33.38 -2.89
C ASN A 257 7.42 -31.95 -3.14
N MET A 258 6.12 -31.74 -3.41
CA MET A 258 5.52 -30.41 -3.58
C MET A 258 5.72 -29.56 -2.30
N LYS A 259 5.41 -30.11 -1.11
CA LYS A 259 5.57 -29.37 0.14
C LYS A 259 7.03 -28.98 0.41
N LEU A 260 7.96 -29.90 0.16
CA LEU A 260 9.40 -29.61 0.28
C LEU A 260 9.84 -28.51 -0.67
N PHE A 261 9.39 -28.57 -1.91
CA PHE A 261 9.71 -27.55 -2.91
C PHE A 261 9.13 -26.18 -2.56
N GLU A 262 7.87 -26.12 -2.14
CA GLU A 262 7.24 -24.87 -1.71
C GLU A 262 7.96 -24.26 -0.49
N TYR A 263 8.37 -25.08 0.47
CA TYR A 263 9.17 -24.62 1.60
C TYR A 263 10.54 -24.09 1.16
N ALA A 264 11.21 -24.77 0.24
CA ALA A 264 12.46 -24.26 -0.34
C ALA A 264 12.26 -22.91 -1.07
N CYS A 265 11.17 -22.74 -1.81
CA CYS A 265 10.81 -21.44 -2.44
C CYS A 265 10.58 -20.33 -1.41
N VAL A 266 9.96 -20.63 -0.27
CA VAL A 266 9.81 -19.65 0.82
C VAL A 266 11.16 -19.25 1.40
N LEU A 267 12.08 -20.19 1.59
CA LEU A 267 13.44 -19.89 2.05
C LEU A 267 14.23 -19.09 1.02
N GLU A 268 14.08 -19.37 -0.28
CA GLU A 268 14.67 -18.56 -1.34
C GLU A 268 14.18 -17.10 -1.29
N ILE A 269 12.87 -16.89 -1.05
CA ILE A 269 12.31 -15.55 -0.89
C ILE A 269 12.90 -14.85 0.33
N LYS A 270 13.08 -15.56 1.47
CA LYS A 270 13.72 -15.00 2.65
C LYS A 270 15.16 -14.55 2.36
N LEU A 271 15.91 -15.35 1.61
CA LEU A 271 17.24 -14.97 1.16
C LEU A 271 17.25 -13.73 0.26
N LYS A 272 16.32 -13.65 -0.72
CA LYS A 272 16.17 -12.50 -1.61
C LYS A 272 15.72 -11.23 -0.88
N LYS A 273 15.02 -11.37 0.24
CA LYS A 273 14.62 -10.27 1.13
C LYS A 273 15.69 -9.90 2.16
N GLU A 274 16.85 -10.58 2.14
CA GLU A 274 17.94 -10.42 3.12
C GLU A 274 17.54 -10.78 4.56
N GLU A 275 16.49 -11.59 4.73
CA GLU A 275 16.03 -12.12 6.01
C GLU A 275 16.92 -13.33 6.43
N TYR A 276 18.21 -13.09 6.57
CA TYR A 276 19.23 -14.15 6.74
C TYR A 276 19.01 -14.99 7.99
N SER A 277 18.59 -14.40 9.11
CA SER A 277 18.31 -15.12 10.35
C SER A 277 17.20 -16.16 10.19
N ASP A 278 16.16 -15.83 9.45
CA ASP A 278 15.04 -16.73 9.18
C ASP A 278 15.43 -17.81 8.16
N PHE A 279 16.21 -17.43 7.14
CA PHE A 279 16.77 -18.38 6.19
C PHE A 279 17.63 -19.44 6.88
N ILE A 280 18.55 -19.00 7.75
CA ILE A 280 19.46 -19.90 8.48
C ILE A 280 18.69 -20.85 9.42
N ARG A 281 17.67 -20.35 10.11
CA ARG A 281 16.79 -21.17 10.95
C ARG A 281 15.99 -22.20 10.14
N GLY A 282 15.63 -21.88 8.91
CA GLY A 282 14.82 -22.73 8.03
C GLY A 282 15.62 -23.76 7.23
N ILE A 283 16.92 -23.56 6.99
CA ILE A 283 17.69 -24.41 6.08
C ILE A 283 17.92 -25.81 6.65
N THR A 284 18.25 -25.93 7.92
CA THR A 284 18.49 -27.23 8.55
C THR A 284 17.26 -28.14 8.56
N PRO A 285 16.05 -27.67 8.95
CA PRO A 285 14.82 -28.45 8.79
C PRO A 285 14.58 -28.91 7.36
N LEU A 286 14.80 -28.05 6.35
CA LEU A 286 14.65 -28.42 4.94
C LEU A 286 15.59 -29.56 4.56
N ILE A 287 16.87 -29.50 4.96
CA ILE A 287 17.86 -30.52 4.66
C ILE A 287 17.48 -31.85 5.33
N VAL A 288 17.02 -31.82 6.57
CA VAL A 288 16.51 -32.99 7.28
C VAL A 288 15.37 -33.64 6.50
N ASP A 289 14.37 -32.85 6.12
CA ASP A 289 13.20 -33.35 5.38
C ASP A 289 13.60 -33.96 4.02
N ILE A 290 14.57 -33.34 3.30
CA ILE A 290 15.09 -33.86 2.04
C ILE A 290 15.77 -35.23 2.28
N PHE A 291 16.61 -35.36 3.30
CA PHE A 291 17.29 -36.60 3.60
C PHE A 291 16.33 -37.70 4.05
N GLU A 292 15.32 -37.36 4.87
CA GLU A 292 14.27 -38.30 5.25
C GLU A 292 13.49 -38.80 4.02
N GLN A 293 13.18 -37.89 3.10
CA GLN A 293 12.47 -38.22 1.86
C GLN A 293 13.32 -39.15 0.95
N ILE A 294 14.64 -38.92 0.87
CA ILE A 294 15.56 -39.77 0.15
C ILE A 294 15.60 -41.18 0.76
N LEU A 295 15.75 -41.27 2.08
CA LEU A 295 15.75 -42.55 2.80
C LEU A 295 14.47 -43.33 2.54
N LYS A 296 13.32 -42.65 2.64
CA LYS A 296 12.02 -43.27 2.42
C LYS A 296 11.83 -43.75 0.97
N THR A 297 12.11 -42.91 -0.03
CA THR A 297 11.77 -43.16 -1.43
C THR A 297 12.82 -43.94 -2.19
N LYS A 298 14.12 -43.75 -1.90
CA LYS A 298 15.23 -44.37 -2.60
C LYS A 298 15.80 -45.60 -1.90
N MET A 299 15.65 -45.64 -0.59
CA MET A 299 16.25 -46.68 0.23
C MET A 299 15.24 -47.56 0.96
N ASN A 300 13.94 -47.19 0.90
CA ASN A 300 12.88 -47.91 1.61
C ASN A 300 13.14 -48.08 3.13
N ILE A 301 13.74 -47.06 3.73
CA ILE A 301 14.00 -47.01 5.18
C ILE A 301 12.83 -46.33 5.88
N ASN A 302 12.35 -46.90 6.98
CA ASN A 302 11.27 -46.34 7.77
C ASN A 302 11.80 -45.14 8.59
N VAL A 303 11.38 -43.92 8.19
CA VAL A 303 11.81 -42.66 8.78
C VAL A 303 11.19 -42.41 10.17
N GLU A 304 10.04 -42.98 10.47
CA GLU A 304 9.39 -42.86 11.80
C GLU A 304 10.30 -43.44 12.90
N LEU A 305 11.02 -44.51 12.59
CA LEU A 305 12.03 -45.06 13.46
C LEU A 305 13.18 -44.08 13.76
N LEU A 306 13.60 -43.29 12.77
CA LEU A 306 14.66 -42.28 12.95
C LEU A 306 14.18 -41.09 13.79
N CYS A 307 12.90 -40.71 13.67
CA CYS A 307 12.29 -39.69 14.51
C CYS A 307 12.23 -40.11 15.99
N ASP A 308 11.94 -41.37 16.25
CA ASP A 308 11.93 -41.90 17.62
C ASP A 308 13.34 -41.90 18.25
N ILE A 309 14.37 -42.19 17.46
CA ILE A 309 15.76 -42.08 17.91
C ILE A 309 16.09 -40.62 18.26
N ARG A 310 15.67 -39.66 17.44
CA ARG A 310 15.81 -38.20 17.69
C ARG A 310 15.17 -37.79 19.04
N ASN A 311 14.04 -38.37 19.37
CA ASN A 311 13.31 -38.08 20.62
C ASN A 311 13.84 -38.85 21.84
N GLY A 312 14.92 -39.61 21.69
CA GLY A 312 15.54 -40.35 22.76
C GLY A 312 14.78 -41.62 23.15
N VAL A 313 13.85 -42.07 22.33
CA VAL A 313 13.12 -43.33 22.55
C VAL A 313 14.06 -44.50 22.21
N LYS A 314 14.30 -45.40 23.18
CA LYS A 314 15.02 -46.64 22.94
C LYS A 314 14.15 -47.58 22.11
N ILE A 315 14.45 -47.72 20.84
CA ILE A 315 13.71 -48.62 19.95
C ILE A 315 14.24 -50.03 20.13
N TRP A 316 13.49 -50.86 20.85
CA TRP A 316 13.89 -52.28 21.11
C TRP A 316 13.47 -53.22 19.99
N ASN A 317 12.77 -52.79 18.96
CA ASN A 317 12.29 -53.67 17.89
C ASN A 317 12.61 -53.14 16.49
N ILE A 318 13.88 -52.97 16.17
CA ILE A 318 14.35 -52.73 14.81
C ILE A 318 14.51 -54.08 14.07
N GLY A 319 13.52 -54.98 14.20
CA GLY A 319 13.60 -56.33 13.62
C GLY A 319 13.64 -56.40 12.08
N LYS A 320 13.48 -55.29 11.38
CA LYS A 320 13.62 -55.19 9.92
C LYS A 320 14.87 -54.42 9.45
N LEU A 321 15.52 -53.67 10.28
CA LEU A 321 16.82 -53.09 10.02
C LEU A 321 17.90 -54.12 10.48
N LYS A 322 18.10 -55.11 9.68
CA LYS A 322 19.04 -56.21 9.95
C LYS A 322 20.53 -55.79 9.98
N ASN A 323 20.85 -54.52 10.15
CA ASN A 323 22.22 -54.05 10.16
C ASN A 323 22.48 -53.22 11.42
N ASN A 324 23.26 -53.79 12.31
CA ASN A 324 23.91 -53.08 13.42
C ASN A 324 24.64 -51.81 12.98
N ASP A 325 25.00 -51.73 11.69
CA ASP A 325 25.73 -50.62 11.11
C ASP A 325 25.02 -49.24 11.25
N ILE A 326 23.68 -49.19 11.13
CA ILE A 326 22.98 -47.89 11.31
C ILE A 326 23.03 -47.47 12.79
N PHE A 327 22.85 -48.45 13.68
CA PHE A 327 22.96 -48.25 15.11
C PHE A 327 24.38 -47.88 15.53
N ASP A 328 25.38 -48.50 14.90
CA ASP A 328 26.78 -48.21 15.13
C ASP A 328 27.22 -46.88 14.55
N ILE A 329 26.69 -46.45 13.40
CA ILE A 329 26.89 -45.13 12.81
C ILE A 329 26.27 -44.06 13.70
N LEU A 330 25.04 -44.26 14.15
CA LEU A 330 24.34 -43.32 15.05
C LEU A 330 25.00 -43.28 16.44
N ASN A 331 25.53 -44.41 16.96
CA ASN A 331 26.17 -44.46 18.26
C ASN A 331 27.63 -44.03 18.25
N ASN A 332 28.39 -44.25 17.17
CA ASN A 332 29.85 -44.13 17.20
C ASN A 332 30.43 -42.78 16.82
N SER A 333 29.77 -41.93 16.03
CA SER A 333 30.42 -40.70 15.57
C SER A 333 29.86 -39.40 16.11
N TYR A 334 28.57 -39.33 16.42
CA TYR A 334 27.94 -38.05 16.78
C TYR A 334 27.13 -38.06 18.08
N ILE A 335 26.60 -39.23 18.49
CA ILE A 335 25.71 -39.34 19.65
C ILE A 335 26.50 -39.32 20.96
N LYS A 336 27.73 -39.77 20.99
CA LYS A 336 28.58 -39.84 22.20
C LYS A 336 29.10 -38.48 22.67
N LYS A 337 29.08 -37.43 21.83
CA LYS A 337 29.67 -36.12 22.15
C LYS A 337 28.69 -35.04 22.60
N GLY A 338 27.38 -35.26 22.63
CA GLY A 338 26.50 -34.19 23.07
C GLY A 338 25.01 -34.48 23.04
N GLY A 339 24.58 -35.68 22.62
CA GLY A 339 23.16 -36.02 22.45
C GLY A 339 22.56 -35.42 21.18
N ILE A 340 21.57 -36.11 20.57
CA ILE A 340 20.85 -35.63 19.39
C ILE A 340 19.89 -34.50 19.83
N LYS A 341 20.44 -33.36 20.18
CA LYS A 341 19.61 -32.19 20.59
C LYS A 341 19.62 -31.06 19.56
N GLU A 342 20.53 -31.10 18.60
CA GLU A 342 20.72 -30.04 17.63
C GLU A 342 20.47 -30.52 16.19
N GLY A 343 19.67 -29.76 15.42
CA GLY A 343 19.28 -30.10 14.07
C GLY A 343 20.43 -30.45 13.12
N PRO A 344 21.60 -29.74 13.13
CA PRO A 344 22.75 -30.05 12.29
C PRO A 344 23.36 -31.42 12.57
N VAL A 345 23.36 -31.87 13.82
CA VAL A 345 23.88 -33.20 14.20
C VAL A 345 22.99 -34.29 13.61
N TYR A 346 21.68 -34.07 13.59
CA TYR A 346 20.74 -35.02 13.03
C TYR A 346 20.85 -35.10 11.49
N SER A 347 20.95 -33.98 10.79
CA SER A 347 21.14 -33.97 9.34
C SER A 347 22.42 -34.67 8.91
N HIS A 348 23.52 -34.48 9.64
CA HIS A 348 24.77 -35.18 9.41
C HIS A 348 24.67 -36.70 9.67
N ALA A 349 23.94 -37.12 10.70
CA ALA A 349 23.65 -38.51 10.95
C ALA A 349 22.88 -39.18 9.81
N LEU A 350 21.85 -38.51 9.30
CA LEU A 350 21.10 -38.98 8.12
C LEU A 350 21.98 -39.06 6.87
N ALA A 351 22.84 -38.08 6.65
CA ALA A 351 23.81 -38.09 5.55
C ALA A 351 24.76 -39.31 5.61
N HIS A 352 25.24 -39.63 6.81
CA HIS A 352 26.08 -40.82 7.01
C HIS A 352 25.33 -42.12 6.67
N ILE A 353 24.05 -42.24 7.05
CA ILE A 353 23.25 -43.42 6.70
C ILE A 353 23.08 -43.52 5.17
N ILE A 354 22.83 -42.41 4.48
CA ILE A 354 22.71 -42.39 3.02
C ILE A 354 24.02 -42.83 2.36
N ARG A 355 25.15 -42.29 2.82
CA ARG A 355 26.49 -42.69 2.30
C ARG A 355 26.78 -44.17 2.49
N ALA A 356 26.48 -44.72 3.66
CA ALA A 356 26.74 -46.11 3.99
C ALA A 356 25.84 -47.10 3.23
N LYS A 357 24.59 -46.73 2.97
CA LYS A 357 23.59 -47.64 2.40
C LYS A 357 23.31 -47.44 0.91
N SER A 358 23.68 -46.29 0.33
CA SER A 358 23.51 -46.07 -1.10
C SER A 358 24.59 -46.73 -1.94
N ASN A 359 24.22 -47.37 -3.03
CA ASN A 359 25.13 -47.79 -4.07
C ASN A 359 25.33 -46.75 -5.17
N ASP A 360 24.59 -45.63 -5.10
CA ASP A 360 24.66 -44.55 -6.08
C ASP A 360 25.70 -43.49 -5.66
N ASN A 361 26.83 -43.49 -6.37
CA ASN A 361 27.93 -42.57 -6.12
C ASN A 361 27.55 -41.11 -6.42
N LYS A 362 26.62 -40.84 -7.36
CA LYS A 362 26.14 -39.49 -7.63
C LYS A 362 25.30 -38.96 -6.48
N LEU A 363 24.45 -39.83 -5.90
CA LEU A 363 23.68 -39.45 -4.71
C LEU A 363 24.61 -39.18 -3.51
N LYS A 364 25.65 -40.00 -3.28
CA LYS A 364 26.64 -39.77 -2.21
C LYS A 364 27.30 -38.39 -2.38
N SER A 365 27.80 -38.09 -3.59
CA SER A 365 28.46 -36.82 -3.87
C SER A 365 27.52 -35.61 -3.63
N LYS A 366 26.27 -35.72 -4.02
CA LYS A 366 25.28 -34.64 -3.77
C LYS A 366 24.94 -34.45 -2.28
N VAL A 367 24.86 -35.53 -1.52
CA VAL A 367 24.67 -35.45 -0.07
C VAL A 367 25.86 -34.77 0.59
N ASP A 368 27.09 -35.07 0.15
CA ASP A 368 28.30 -34.41 0.63
C ASP A 368 28.30 -32.92 0.32
N GLU A 369 27.91 -32.55 -0.88
CA GLU A 369 27.79 -31.16 -1.30
C GLU A 369 26.78 -30.40 -0.42
N ILE A 370 25.60 -30.96 -0.16
CA ILE A 370 24.57 -30.38 0.69
C ILE A 370 25.07 -30.17 2.12
N VAL A 371 25.73 -31.19 2.71
CA VAL A 371 26.29 -31.08 4.06
C VAL A 371 27.36 -30.00 4.14
N ASN A 372 28.24 -29.91 3.13
CA ASN A 372 29.25 -28.86 3.08
C ASN A 372 28.62 -27.44 2.96
N VAL A 373 27.57 -27.28 2.14
CA VAL A 373 26.85 -26.02 2.03
C VAL A 373 26.20 -25.67 3.36
N GLU A 374 25.52 -26.62 4.01
CA GLU A 374 24.90 -26.38 5.34
C GLU A 374 25.94 -25.92 6.35
N GLN A 375 27.09 -26.62 6.43
CA GLN A 375 28.17 -26.28 7.36
C GLN A 375 28.77 -24.89 7.08
N ASN A 376 28.94 -24.54 5.81
CA ASN A 376 29.41 -23.21 5.42
C ASN A 376 28.43 -22.10 5.83
N ILE A 377 27.11 -22.29 5.62
CA ILE A 377 26.09 -21.36 6.05
C ILE A 377 26.10 -21.16 7.57
N LEU A 378 26.19 -22.25 8.33
CA LEU A 378 26.26 -22.22 9.79
C LEU A 378 27.50 -21.50 10.30
N ASN A 379 28.65 -21.74 9.67
CA ASN A 379 29.92 -21.09 10.02
C ASN A 379 29.89 -19.58 9.72
N LEU A 380 29.31 -19.17 8.56
CA LEU A 380 29.12 -17.75 8.22
C LEU A 380 28.23 -17.08 9.22
N ALA A 381 27.14 -17.73 9.64
CA ALA A 381 26.22 -17.18 10.64
C ALA A 381 26.90 -17.03 12.01
N ALA A 382 27.67 -18.02 12.43
CA ALA A 382 28.42 -17.96 13.69
C ALA A 382 29.44 -16.80 13.71
N ASN A 383 30.11 -16.55 12.58
CA ASN A 383 31.08 -15.46 12.44
C ASN A 383 30.45 -14.04 12.36
N GLN A 384 29.15 -13.93 12.07
CA GLN A 384 28.44 -12.65 12.04
C GLN A 384 27.78 -12.28 13.39
N ILE A 385 27.70 -13.24 14.33
CA ILE A 385 27.09 -13.04 15.65
C ILE A 385 28.16 -12.68 16.71
N VAL A 386 29.44 -12.82 16.39
CA VAL A 386 30.59 -12.40 17.21
C VAL A 386 31.09 -11.04 16.74
#